data_9b415bd3ad67864549e978904d7d5dd7
#
_entry.id   9b415bd3ad67864549e978904d7d5dd7
#
_cell.length_a   1.000
_cell.length_b   1.000
_cell.length_c   1.000
_cell.angle_alpha   90.00
_cell.angle_beta   90.00
_cell.angle_gamma   90.00
#
_symmetry.space_group_name_H-M   'P 1'
#
loop_
_entity.id
_entity.type
_entity.pdbx_description
1 polymer ?
#
loop_
_entity_poly.entity_id
_entity_poly.type
_entity_poly.pdbx_seq_one_letter_code
_entity_poly.pdbx_strand_id
1 'polypeptide(L)'
;MLGEAFAGPPAPTTSPGVNATKQLELAGGAIVFHKPFSGVHVANAIAYGQTDETPPLHEAASWRLAVALGPPWDEIVVPCVLRDYAGEDGSLSLRAIGWPRDLAPTLNPTWCLPAAFFDSLIAQQDRHDGNWRWDGNRLTLIDHGYTFALPRAILNYSDFVVARHRHGAASLLTDERDALTRLLSDSDLLGMVRFLLPDRAHALADRARLMLQRGEILRPGEF
;
A
#
# COMPACT_ATOMS: atom_id res chain seq x y z
N MET A 1 -0.17 20.00 1.68
CA MET A 1 1.20 19.49 1.40
C MET A 1 1.32 18.90 -0.02
N LEU A 2 0.75 17.72 -0.35
CA LEU A 2 0.93 17.10 -1.68
C LEU A 2 0.37 17.90 -2.87
N GLY A 3 -0.41 18.95 -2.64
CA GLY A 3 -0.89 19.90 -3.65
C GLY A 3 0.02 21.12 -3.90
N GLU A 4 1.11 21.28 -3.15
CA GLU A 4 2.03 22.41 -3.29
C GLU A 4 2.81 22.37 -4.62
N ALA A 5 3.32 23.52 -5.07
CA ALA A 5 4.19 23.59 -6.25
C ALA A 5 5.51 22.83 -6.01
N PHE A 6 6.14 22.37 -7.09
CA PHE A 6 7.48 21.79 -7.03
C PHE A 6 8.54 22.91 -6.92
N ALA A 7 9.57 22.67 -6.10
CA ALA A 7 10.63 23.66 -5.85
C ALA A 7 11.67 23.73 -6.97
N GLY A 8 11.80 22.66 -7.78
CA GLY A 8 12.82 22.61 -8.83
C GLY A 8 12.85 21.28 -9.57
N PRO A 9 13.93 21.04 -10.34
CA PRO A 9 14.10 19.77 -11.06
C PRO A 9 14.30 18.59 -10.10
N PRO A 10 14.13 17.34 -10.58
CA PRO A 10 14.34 16.15 -9.77
C PRO A 10 15.76 16.09 -9.22
N ALA A 11 15.88 15.68 -7.96
CA ALA A 11 17.16 15.27 -7.41
C ALA A 11 17.55 13.88 -7.95
N PRO A 12 18.85 13.58 -8.08
CA PRO A 12 19.30 12.22 -8.37
C PRO A 12 18.74 11.23 -7.32
N THR A 13 18.09 10.17 -7.76
CA THR A 13 17.70 9.08 -6.86
C THR A 13 18.93 8.24 -6.54
N THR A 14 19.22 8.04 -5.27
CA THR A 14 20.37 7.24 -4.81
C THR A 14 20.20 5.75 -5.05
N SER A 15 18.98 5.30 -5.32
CA SER A 15 18.64 3.95 -5.73
C SER A 15 17.51 4.05 -6.74
N PRO A 16 17.79 3.96 -8.04
CA PRO A 16 16.74 3.84 -9.01
C PRO A 16 16.01 2.52 -8.74
N GLY A 17 14.77 2.61 -8.25
CA GLY A 17 13.87 1.46 -8.19
C GLY A 17 13.67 0.90 -9.59
N VAL A 18 13.01 -0.25 -9.70
CA VAL A 18 12.69 -0.90 -10.99
C VAL A 18 11.85 0.03 -11.87
N ASN A 19 11.03 0.86 -11.28
CA ASN A 19 10.24 1.90 -11.96
C ASN A 19 11.03 3.23 -11.99
N ALA A 20 10.80 4.05 -13.02
CA ALA A 20 11.48 5.35 -13.22
C ALA A 20 11.04 6.39 -12.17
N THR A 21 11.32 6.12 -10.89
CA THR A 21 10.95 6.97 -9.77
C THR A 21 11.82 8.22 -9.71
N LYS A 22 11.19 9.39 -9.60
CA LYS A 22 11.86 10.70 -9.46
C LYS A 22 11.70 11.20 -8.03
N GLN A 23 12.82 11.59 -7.39
CA GLN A 23 12.75 12.32 -6.11
C GLN A 23 12.58 13.81 -6.41
N LEU A 24 11.59 14.43 -5.79
CA LEU A 24 11.24 15.83 -5.96
C LEU A 24 11.16 16.52 -4.60
N GLU A 25 11.25 17.85 -4.62
CA GLU A 25 11.01 18.69 -3.46
C GLU A 25 9.82 19.61 -3.74
N LEU A 26 8.91 19.74 -2.79
CA LEU A 26 7.81 20.70 -2.84
C LEU A 26 8.26 22.05 -2.31
N ALA A 27 7.57 23.13 -2.67
CA ALA A 27 7.90 24.49 -2.26
C ALA A 27 8.02 24.67 -0.74
N GLY A 28 7.31 23.86 0.04
CA GLY A 28 7.41 23.81 1.50
C GLY A 28 8.55 22.95 2.04
N GLY A 29 9.49 22.47 1.19
CA GLY A 29 10.63 21.66 1.59
C GLY A 29 10.36 20.18 1.81
N ALA A 30 9.12 19.71 1.58
CA ALA A 30 8.80 18.30 1.72
C ALA A 30 9.36 17.49 0.53
N ILE A 31 10.03 16.40 0.83
CA ILE A 31 10.53 15.48 -0.19
C ILE A 31 9.43 14.49 -0.56
N VAL A 32 9.24 14.29 -1.86
CA VAL A 32 8.26 13.38 -2.44
C VAL A 32 8.88 12.52 -3.53
N PHE A 33 8.23 11.39 -3.83
CA PHE A 33 8.62 10.49 -4.91
C PHE A 33 7.51 10.44 -5.95
N HIS A 34 7.86 10.78 -7.20
CA HIS A 34 6.96 10.67 -8.34
C HIS A 34 7.27 9.39 -9.11
N LYS A 35 6.25 8.56 -9.32
CA LYS A 35 6.29 7.34 -10.14
C LYS A 35 5.38 7.55 -11.35
N PRO A 36 5.93 7.89 -12.53
CA PRO A 36 5.12 8.13 -13.73
C PRO A 36 4.53 6.82 -14.28
N PHE A 37 3.37 6.91 -14.91
CA PHE A 37 2.78 5.75 -15.63
C PHE A 37 3.70 5.25 -16.74
N SER A 38 4.37 6.17 -17.45
CA SER A 38 5.35 5.85 -18.51
C SER A 38 6.59 5.12 -18.01
N GLY A 39 6.85 5.14 -16.69
CA GLY A 39 8.01 4.54 -16.06
C GLY A 39 7.75 3.15 -15.45
N VAL A 40 6.56 2.60 -15.62
CA VAL A 40 6.23 1.27 -15.09
C VAL A 40 6.97 0.18 -15.86
N HIS A 41 7.64 -0.70 -15.13
CA HIS A 41 8.31 -1.86 -15.72
C HIS A 41 7.29 -3.00 -15.95
N VAL A 42 6.77 -3.09 -17.17
CA VAL A 42 5.68 -3.99 -17.56
C VAL A 42 5.94 -5.45 -17.20
N ALA A 43 7.15 -5.95 -17.45
CA ALA A 43 7.51 -7.35 -17.15
C ALA A 43 7.40 -7.66 -15.65
N ASN A 44 7.74 -6.69 -14.79
CA ASN A 44 7.55 -6.85 -13.34
C ASN A 44 6.07 -6.80 -12.95
N ALA A 45 5.30 -5.87 -13.51
CA ALA A 45 3.86 -5.81 -13.25
C ALA A 45 3.19 -7.15 -13.59
N ILE A 46 3.53 -7.75 -14.74
CA ILE A 46 3.04 -9.06 -15.15
C ILE A 46 3.50 -10.16 -14.18
N ALA A 47 4.76 -10.15 -13.72
CA ALA A 47 5.28 -11.12 -12.76
C ALA A 47 4.52 -11.09 -11.43
N TYR A 48 4.02 -9.91 -11.02
CA TYR A 48 3.16 -9.74 -9.85
C TYR A 48 1.66 -9.97 -10.15
N GLY A 49 1.33 -10.58 -11.28
CA GLY A 49 -0.04 -10.92 -11.66
C GLY A 49 -0.91 -9.70 -11.98
N GLN A 50 -0.28 -8.57 -12.29
CA GLN A 50 -0.97 -7.37 -12.74
C GLN A 50 -1.10 -7.42 -14.26
N THR A 51 -2.30 -7.17 -14.75
CA THR A 51 -2.60 -7.18 -16.19
C THR A 51 -2.57 -5.78 -16.79
N ASP A 52 -2.40 -4.76 -15.95
CA ASP A 52 -2.36 -3.35 -16.28
C ASP A 52 -1.02 -2.71 -15.92
N GLU A 53 -0.66 -1.66 -16.60
CA GLU A 53 0.54 -0.87 -16.35
C GLU A 53 0.26 0.25 -15.34
N THR A 54 -0.55 -0.02 -14.29
CA THR A 54 -1.07 1.01 -13.41
C THR A 54 -0.63 0.96 -11.93
N PRO A 55 0.59 0.49 -11.56
CA PRO A 55 1.06 0.56 -10.17
C PRO A 55 0.87 1.92 -9.49
N PRO A 56 0.98 3.10 -10.18
CA PRO A 56 0.70 4.38 -9.57
C PRO A 56 -0.76 4.53 -9.08
N LEU A 57 -1.74 3.92 -9.74
CA LEU A 57 -3.12 3.91 -9.25
C LEU A 57 -3.28 3.08 -7.98
N HIS A 58 -2.57 1.95 -7.89
CA HIS A 58 -2.56 1.10 -6.70
C HIS A 58 -2.00 1.83 -5.48
N GLU A 59 -0.92 2.61 -5.66
CA GLU A 59 -0.36 3.47 -4.61
C GLU A 59 -1.41 4.45 -4.07
N ALA A 60 -2.06 5.19 -4.97
CA ALA A 60 -3.08 6.17 -4.59
C ALA A 60 -4.33 5.52 -3.98
N ALA A 61 -4.76 4.36 -4.51
CA ALA A 61 -5.90 3.62 -3.98
C ALA A 61 -5.61 3.09 -2.56
N SER A 62 -4.40 2.57 -2.31
CA SER A 62 -3.99 2.11 -0.99
C SER A 62 -4.05 3.23 0.06
N TRP A 63 -3.51 4.42 -0.25
CA TRP A 63 -3.60 5.56 0.65
C TRP A 63 -5.04 6.00 0.90
N ARG A 64 -5.85 6.12 -0.17
CA ARG A 64 -7.25 6.51 -0.01
C ARG A 64 -8.05 5.50 0.82
N LEU A 65 -7.81 4.21 0.62
CA LEU A 65 -8.44 3.17 1.42
C LEU A 65 -8.01 3.26 2.89
N ALA A 66 -6.72 3.46 3.17
CA ALA A 66 -6.22 3.63 4.53
C ALA A 66 -6.89 4.83 5.25
N VAL A 67 -7.01 5.98 4.58
CA VAL A 67 -7.72 7.16 5.10
C VAL A 67 -9.19 6.85 5.38
N ALA A 68 -9.86 6.14 4.48
CA ALA A 68 -11.26 5.77 4.62
C ALA A 68 -11.51 4.77 5.75
N LEU A 69 -10.56 3.86 6.00
CA LEU A 69 -10.60 2.95 7.15
C LEU A 69 -10.29 3.68 8.47
N GLY A 70 -9.57 4.81 8.43
CA GLY A 70 -9.17 5.60 9.59
C GLY A 70 -8.04 4.97 10.41
N PRO A 71 -7.80 5.46 11.65
CA PRO A 71 -6.75 4.94 12.51
C PRO A 71 -6.92 3.44 12.81
N PRO A 72 -5.81 2.68 12.90
CA PRO A 72 -4.42 3.12 12.75
C PRO A 72 -3.89 3.12 11.30
N TRP A 73 -4.70 2.74 10.30
CA TRP A 73 -4.21 2.50 8.93
C TRP A 73 -3.79 3.78 8.21
N ASP A 74 -4.51 4.91 8.38
CA ASP A 74 -4.13 6.23 7.85
C ASP A 74 -2.84 6.79 8.49
N GLU A 75 -2.42 6.22 9.62
CA GLU A 75 -1.17 6.60 10.26
C GLU A 75 0.04 5.81 9.73
N ILE A 76 -0.17 4.55 9.30
CA ILE A 76 0.92 3.67 8.88
C ILE A 76 1.14 3.62 7.36
N VAL A 77 0.16 4.01 6.55
CA VAL A 77 0.32 4.04 5.09
C VAL A 77 0.84 5.42 4.66
N VAL A 78 1.83 5.43 3.79
CA VAL A 78 2.39 6.69 3.29
C VAL A 78 1.36 7.48 2.48
N PRO A 79 1.19 8.79 2.71
CA PRO A 79 0.34 9.64 1.89
C PRO A 79 0.73 9.61 0.42
N CYS A 80 -0.24 9.36 -0.45
CA CYS A 80 -0.03 9.27 -1.89
C CYS A 80 -1.22 9.85 -2.67
N VAL A 81 -0.94 10.61 -3.73
CA VAL A 81 -1.94 11.17 -4.64
C VAL A 81 -1.53 10.96 -6.09
N LEU A 82 -2.49 11.02 -7.01
CA LEU A 82 -2.19 11.11 -8.44
C LEU A 82 -1.89 12.56 -8.79
N ARG A 83 -0.79 12.78 -9.50
CA ARG A 83 -0.36 14.13 -9.88
C ARG A 83 0.58 14.10 -11.07
N ASP A 84 0.40 15.07 -11.96
CA ASP A 84 1.35 15.37 -13.04
C ASP A 84 2.64 16.00 -12.49
N TYR A 85 3.76 15.62 -13.09
CA TYR A 85 5.04 16.31 -12.97
C TYR A 85 5.69 16.44 -14.35
N ALA A 86 5.87 17.67 -14.82
CA ALA A 86 6.49 18.01 -16.11
C ALA A 86 5.84 17.34 -17.33
N GLY A 87 4.51 17.18 -17.31
CA GLY A 87 3.73 16.56 -18.37
C GLY A 87 3.66 15.03 -18.29
N GLU A 88 4.13 14.43 -17.18
CA GLU A 88 4.02 13.00 -16.93
C GLU A 88 3.08 12.74 -15.74
N ASP A 89 1.93 12.16 -16.03
CA ASP A 89 1.01 11.70 -14.99
C ASP A 89 1.58 10.51 -14.20
N GLY A 90 1.33 10.47 -12.90
CA GLY A 90 1.81 9.39 -12.05
C GLY A 90 1.33 9.49 -10.60
N SER A 91 1.84 8.65 -9.74
CA SER A 91 1.67 8.78 -8.29
C SER A 91 2.74 9.66 -7.68
N LEU A 92 2.35 10.46 -6.69
CA LEU A 92 3.23 11.30 -5.88
C LEU A 92 3.06 10.89 -4.42
N SER A 93 4.06 10.23 -3.86
CA SER A 93 4.07 9.80 -2.46
C SER A 93 5.02 10.64 -1.61
N LEU A 94 4.63 10.89 -0.35
CA LEU A 94 5.48 11.57 0.61
C LEU A 94 6.68 10.67 0.98
N ARG A 95 7.85 11.28 1.21
CA ARG A 95 8.99 10.53 1.75
C ARG A 95 8.69 10.04 3.16
N ALA A 96 8.73 8.72 3.35
CA ALA A 96 8.72 8.13 4.68
C ALA A 96 10.08 8.32 5.36
N ILE A 97 10.05 8.64 6.64
CA ILE A 97 11.24 8.83 7.48
C ILE A 97 11.57 7.50 8.16
N GLY A 98 12.86 7.24 8.37
CA GLY A 98 13.34 6.06 9.10
C GLY A 98 14.22 5.13 8.28
N TRP A 99 14.59 4.01 8.89
CA TRP A 99 15.52 3.04 8.32
C TRP A 99 14.76 1.90 7.64
N PRO A 100 15.28 1.35 6.55
CA PRO A 100 14.58 0.28 5.84
C PRO A 100 14.61 -1.05 6.58
N ARG A 101 15.40 -1.27 7.67
CA ARG A 101 15.71 -2.64 7.90
C ARG A 101 16.10 -3.20 9.27
N ASP A 102 16.83 -2.51 10.10
CA ASP A 102 17.60 -3.19 11.17
C ASP A 102 16.80 -3.44 12.45
N LEU A 103 15.57 -3.04 12.44
CA LEU A 103 14.63 -3.32 13.50
C LEU A 103 13.47 -4.09 12.86
N ALA A 104 13.67 -5.39 12.56
CA ALA A 104 12.51 -6.24 12.38
C ALA A 104 11.63 -6.00 13.60
N PRO A 105 10.49 -5.32 13.46
CA PRO A 105 9.66 -5.11 14.62
C PRO A 105 9.30 -6.52 15.11
N THR A 106 9.78 -6.88 16.26
CA THR A 106 9.16 -7.94 17.02
C THR A 106 7.69 -7.63 16.95
N LEU A 107 6.83 -8.61 16.71
CA LEU A 107 5.41 -8.44 16.47
C LEU A 107 4.80 -7.43 17.48
N ASN A 108 4.91 -6.15 17.14
CA ASN A 108 4.38 -5.06 17.96
C ASN A 108 2.90 -4.92 17.62
N PRO A 109 1.99 -5.14 18.59
CA PRO A 109 0.55 -5.04 18.32
C PRO A 109 0.11 -3.68 17.77
N THR A 110 0.78 -2.61 18.17
CA THR A 110 0.44 -1.25 17.74
C THR A 110 0.68 -1.03 16.24
N TRP A 111 1.69 -1.68 15.66
CA TRP A 111 2.11 -1.39 14.29
C TRP A 111 2.04 -2.58 13.37
N CYS A 112 2.54 -3.73 13.81
CA CYS A 112 2.66 -4.91 12.95
C CYS A 112 1.34 -5.64 12.73
N LEU A 113 0.42 -5.65 13.70
CA LEU A 113 -0.90 -6.24 13.50
C LEU A 113 -1.73 -5.42 12.52
N PRO A 114 -1.86 -4.08 12.64
CA PRO A 114 -2.51 -3.26 11.64
C PRO A 114 -1.88 -3.35 10.23
N ALA A 115 -0.54 -3.42 10.15
CA ALA A 115 0.16 -3.59 8.90
C ALA A 115 -0.17 -4.93 8.23
N ALA A 116 -0.17 -6.02 8.99
CA ALA A 116 -0.53 -7.35 8.50
C ALA A 116 -1.99 -7.42 8.03
N PHE A 117 -2.91 -6.80 8.78
CA PHE A 117 -4.32 -6.70 8.39
C PHE A 117 -4.46 -5.95 7.05
N PHE A 118 -3.84 -4.77 6.96
CA PHE A 118 -3.92 -3.95 5.76
C PHE A 118 -3.34 -4.66 4.54
N ASP A 119 -2.13 -5.23 4.66
CA ASP A 119 -1.49 -5.98 3.58
C ASP A 119 -2.33 -7.20 3.15
N SER A 120 -2.95 -7.91 4.09
CA SER A 120 -3.87 -9.01 3.79
C SER A 120 -5.10 -8.52 3.05
N LEU A 121 -5.72 -7.42 3.49
CA LEU A 121 -6.91 -6.84 2.88
C LEU A 121 -6.67 -6.36 1.45
N ILE A 122 -5.56 -5.65 1.20
CA ILE A 122 -5.23 -5.15 -0.13
C ILE A 122 -4.48 -6.16 -1.00
N ALA A 123 -4.25 -7.38 -0.50
CA ALA A 123 -3.45 -8.42 -1.16
C ALA A 123 -2.10 -7.87 -1.66
N GLN A 124 -1.31 -7.32 -0.74
CA GLN A 124 0.05 -6.86 -1.03
C GLN A 124 0.92 -8.03 -1.48
N GLN A 125 1.66 -7.85 -2.57
CA GLN A 125 2.43 -8.93 -3.19
C GLN A 125 3.93 -8.83 -2.98
N ASP A 126 4.41 -7.70 -2.47
CA ASP A 126 5.84 -7.38 -2.41
C ASP A 126 6.21 -6.64 -1.10
N ARG A 127 5.63 -7.02 0.04
CA ARG A 127 5.96 -6.41 1.33
C ARG A 127 7.15 -7.08 1.97
N HIS A 128 8.34 -6.75 1.49
CA HIS A 128 9.62 -7.11 2.11
C HIS A 128 10.20 -5.93 2.90
N ASP A 129 11.35 -6.14 3.56
CA ASP A 129 12.03 -5.18 4.41
C ASP A 129 12.40 -3.83 3.72
N GLY A 130 12.50 -3.82 2.41
CA GLY A 130 12.71 -2.60 1.60
C GLY A 130 11.47 -1.70 1.48
N ASN A 131 10.27 -2.24 1.72
CA ASN A 131 8.98 -1.58 1.44
C ASN A 131 8.26 -1.07 2.68
N TRP A 132 9.00 -0.81 3.76
CA TRP A 132 8.55 -0.10 4.94
C TRP A 132 9.68 0.67 5.61
N ARG A 133 9.35 1.60 6.51
CA ARG A 133 10.31 2.41 7.27
C ARG A 133 9.93 2.41 8.74
N TRP A 134 10.95 2.43 9.60
CA TRP A 134 10.81 2.56 11.04
C TRP A 134 11.67 3.72 11.53
N ASP A 135 11.07 4.70 12.19
CA ASP A 135 11.77 5.88 12.71
C ASP A 135 12.20 5.76 14.19
N GLY A 136 11.98 4.60 14.79
CA GLY A 136 12.19 4.36 16.23
C GLY A 136 10.89 4.36 17.04
N ASN A 137 9.82 4.93 16.50
CA ASN A 137 8.52 5.05 17.17
C ASN A 137 7.35 4.61 16.29
N ARG A 138 7.43 4.86 14.97
CA ARG A 138 6.34 4.65 14.03
C ARG A 138 6.78 3.82 12.83
N LEU A 139 5.90 2.90 12.44
CA LEU A 139 5.99 2.17 11.18
C LEU A 139 5.33 2.98 10.05
N THR A 140 5.97 3.03 8.89
CA THR A 140 5.35 3.58 7.67
C THR A 140 5.52 2.60 6.52
N LEU A 141 4.42 2.15 5.95
CA LEU A 141 4.36 1.29 4.78
C LEU A 141 4.50 2.14 3.52
N ILE A 142 5.37 1.71 2.62
CA ILE A 142 5.63 2.37 1.33
C ILE A 142 5.51 1.34 0.20
N ASP A 143 5.55 1.80 -1.03
CA ASP A 143 5.55 0.97 -2.24
C ASP A 143 4.35 0.02 -2.34
N HIS A 144 3.18 0.60 -2.53
CA HIS A 144 1.92 -0.13 -2.69
C HIS A 144 1.56 -0.38 -4.17
N GLY A 145 2.52 -0.26 -5.08
CA GLY A 145 2.29 -0.45 -6.51
C GLY A 145 1.81 -1.85 -6.88
N TYR A 146 2.17 -2.86 -6.10
CA TYR A 146 1.80 -4.26 -6.33
C TYR A 146 0.78 -4.76 -5.28
N THR A 147 -0.35 -4.07 -5.19
CA THR A 147 -1.47 -4.39 -4.31
C THR A 147 -2.73 -4.74 -5.10
N PHE A 148 -3.82 -4.98 -4.42
CA PHE A 148 -5.13 -5.33 -5.01
C PHE A 148 -5.05 -6.48 -6.01
N ALA A 149 -4.21 -7.48 -5.70
CA ALA A 149 -4.07 -8.66 -6.54
C ALA A 149 -5.42 -9.32 -6.84
N LEU A 150 -5.57 -9.83 -8.06
CA LEU A 150 -6.70 -10.69 -8.41
C LEU A 150 -6.51 -12.07 -7.78
N PRO A 151 -7.60 -12.85 -7.64
CA PRO A 151 -7.51 -14.24 -7.19
C PRO A 151 -6.47 -15.01 -8.01
N ARG A 152 -5.70 -15.87 -7.33
CA ARG A 152 -4.62 -16.68 -7.92
C ARG A 152 -3.38 -15.93 -8.40
N ALA A 153 -3.14 -14.72 -7.90
CA ALA A 153 -1.86 -14.07 -8.12
C ALA A 153 -0.72 -14.96 -7.58
N ILE A 154 0.31 -15.17 -8.40
CA ILE A 154 1.39 -16.13 -8.12
C ILE A 154 2.26 -15.66 -6.95
N LEU A 155 2.50 -14.35 -6.87
CA LEU A 155 3.30 -13.72 -5.84
C LEU A 155 2.36 -12.90 -4.95
N ASN A 156 2.08 -13.38 -3.76
CA ASN A 156 1.40 -12.63 -2.72
C ASN A 156 2.23 -12.81 -1.45
N TYR A 157 2.97 -11.79 -1.08
CA TYR A 157 3.90 -11.86 0.02
C TYR A 157 3.87 -10.61 0.89
N SER A 158 3.75 -10.82 2.19
CA SER A 158 3.96 -9.78 3.18
C SER A 158 4.65 -10.36 4.41
N ASP A 159 5.80 -9.78 4.76
CA ASP A 159 6.53 -10.12 6.00
C ASP A 159 5.63 -10.01 7.24
N PHE A 160 4.76 -8.99 7.28
CA PHE A 160 3.85 -8.78 8.41
C PHE A 160 2.77 -9.84 8.49
N VAL A 161 2.18 -10.24 7.36
CA VAL A 161 1.15 -11.31 7.31
C VAL A 161 1.78 -12.64 7.76
N VAL A 162 2.96 -12.98 7.22
CA VAL A 162 3.70 -14.20 7.58
C VAL A 162 4.04 -14.20 9.08
N ALA A 163 4.55 -13.08 9.60
CA ALA A 163 4.88 -12.95 11.02
C ALA A 163 3.65 -13.12 11.91
N ARG A 164 2.53 -12.44 11.57
CA ARG A 164 1.28 -12.52 12.35
C ARG A 164 0.73 -13.93 12.42
N HIS A 165 0.73 -14.69 11.31
CA HIS A 165 0.33 -16.10 11.31
C HIS A 165 1.30 -16.99 12.11
N ARG A 166 2.63 -16.78 11.94
CA ARG A 166 3.66 -17.56 12.66
C ARG A 166 3.53 -17.42 14.19
N HIS A 167 3.14 -16.25 14.65
CA HIS A 167 2.94 -15.97 16.08
C HIS A 167 1.54 -16.34 16.60
N GLY A 168 0.70 -16.99 15.80
CA GLY A 168 -0.64 -17.42 16.23
C GLY A 168 -1.61 -16.25 16.45
N ALA A 169 -1.34 -15.06 15.89
CA ALA A 169 -2.14 -13.86 16.06
C ALA A 169 -3.04 -13.55 14.84
N ALA A 170 -3.35 -14.55 14.02
CA ALA A 170 -4.10 -14.38 12.78
C ALA A 170 -5.55 -13.93 12.98
N SER A 171 -6.15 -14.17 14.14
CA SER A 171 -7.52 -13.78 14.44
C SER A 171 -7.73 -12.28 14.26
N LEU A 172 -8.86 -11.91 13.68
CA LEU A 172 -9.26 -10.51 13.53
C LEU A 172 -9.53 -9.86 14.88
N LEU A 173 -8.98 -8.68 15.08
CA LEU A 173 -9.30 -7.80 16.21
C LEU A 173 -10.68 -7.16 16.02
N THR A 174 -11.23 -6.56 17.08
CA THR A 174 -12.56 -5.93 17.02
C THR A 174 -12.59 -4.78 16.01
N ASP A 175 -11.63 -3.88 16.06
CA ASP A 175 -11.49 -2.74 15.14
C ASP A 175 -11.29 -3.17 13.68
N GLU A 176 -10.59 -4.29 13.44
CA GLU A 176 -10.43 -4.88 12.12
C GLU A 176 -11.76 -5.44 11.58
N ARG A 177 -12.56 -6.11 12.42
CA ARG A 177 -13.90 -6.57 12.04
C ARG A 177 -14.83 -5.42 11.72
N ASP A 178 -14.78 -4.36 12.53
CA ASP A 178 -15.58 -3.16 12.33
C ASP A 178 -15.20 -2.45 11.03
N ALA A 179 -13.90 -2.37 10.73
CA ALA A 179 -13.39 -1.80 9.48
C ALA A 179 -13.87 -2.59 8.25
N LEU A 180 -13.81 -3.93 8.29
CA LEU A 180 -14.30 -4.78 7.20
C LEU A 180 -15.82 -4.67 7.04
N THR A 181 -16.56 -4.63 8.13
CA THR A 181 -18.02 -4.47 8.12
C THR A 181 -18.40 -3.13 7.50
N ARG A 182 -17.72 -2.05 7.90
CA ARG A 182 -17.91 -0.71 7.34
C ARG A 182 -17.57 -0.68 5.85
N LEU A 183 -16.44 -1.26 5.44
CA LEU A 183 -16.03 -1.36 4.04
C LEU A 183 -17.10 -2.03 3.16
N LEU A 184 -17.73 -3.09 3.67
CA LEU A 184 -18.74 -3.85 2.93
C LEU A 184 -20.13 -3.20 2.93
N SER A 185 -20.46 -2.40 3.94
CA SER A 185 -21.75 -1.72 4.07
C SER A 185 -21.77 -0.32 3.44
N ASP A 186 -20.63 0.32 3.31
CA ASP A 186 -20.49 1.66 2.75
C ASP A 186 -20.12 1.59 1.26
N SER A 187 -21.10 1.92 0.42
CA SER A 187 -20.93 1.91 -1.04
C SER A 187 -19.88 2.91 -1.53
N ASP A 188 -19.65 3.99 -0.79
CA ASP A 188 -18.71 5.04 -1.17
C ASP A 188 -17.26 4.59 -1.00
N LEU A 189 -16.98 3.78 0.03
CA LEU A 189 -15.65 3.20 0.24
C LEU A 189 -15.25 2.27 -0.91
N LEU A 190 -16.10 1.33 -1.27
CA LEU A 190 -15.87 0.47 -2.44
C LEU A 190 -15.93 1.24 -3.75
N GLY A 191 -16.80 2.25 -3.84
CA GLY A 191 -16.92 3.15 -4.99
C GLY A 191 -15.64 3.92 -5.28
N MET A 192 -14.94 4.36 -4.25
CA MET A 192 -13.65 5.04 -4.36
C MET A 192 -12.57 4.12 -4.94
N VAL A 193 -12.49 2.87 -4.47
CA VAL A 193 -11.55 1.89 -5.04
C VAL A 193 -11.96 1.54 -6.48
N ARG A 194 -13.24 1.34 -6.75
CA ARG A 194 -13.76 1.06 -8.10
C ARG A 194 -13.47 2.17 -9.09
N PHE A 195 -13.47 3.43 -8.65
CA PHE A 195 -13.14 4.57 -9.50
C PHE A 195 -11.68 4.52 -9.97
N LEU A 196 -10.75 4.14 -9.11
CA LEU A 196 -9.32 4.04 -9.45
C LEU A 196 -8.96 2.69 -10.09
N LEU A 197 -9.57 1.62 -9.61
CA LEU A 197 -9.25 0.24 -9.95
C LEU A 197 -10.56 -0.53 -10.20
N PRO A 198 -11.24 -0.33 -11.36
CA PRO A 198 -12.57 -0.89 -11.61
C PRO A 198 -12.67 -2.40 -11.41
N ASP A 199 -11.66 -3.13 -11.90
CA ASP A 199 -11.64 -4.58 -11.89
C ASP A 199 -11.20 -5.18 -10.53
N ARG A 200 -10.74 -4.34 -9.59
CA ARG A 200 -10.17 -4.80 -8.30
C ARG A 200 -11.11 -4.66 -7.12
N ALA A 201 -12.14 -3.80 -7.24
CA ALA A 201 -13.05 -3.54 -6.13
C ALA A 201 -13.85 -4.78 -5.70
N HIS A 202 -14.22 -5.65 -6.63
CA HIS A 202 -14.89 -6.92 -6.31
C HIS A 202 -13.95 -7.86 -5.54
N ALA A 203 -12.71 -8.02 -5.99
CA ALA A 203 -11.73 -8.85 -5.32
C ALA A 203 -11.43 -8.35 -3.90
N LEU A 204 -11.36 -7.02 -3.69
CA LEU A 204 -11.23 -6.43 -2.36
C LEU A 204 -12.43 -6.79 -1.46
N ALA A 205 -13.65 -6.65 -1.97
CA ALA A 205 -14.86 -6.99 -1.23
C ALA A 205 -14.93 -8.50 -0.89
N ASP A 206 -14.53 -9.37 -1.81
CA ASP A 206 -14.51 -10.81 -1.59
C ASP A 206 -13.49 -11.22 -0.55
N ARG A 207 -12.31 -10.61 -0.55
CA ARG A 207 -11.31 -10.77 0.54
C ARG A 207 -11.87 -10.34 1.89
N ALA A 208 -12.49 -9.17 1.95
CA ALA A 208 -13.09 -8.68 3.18
C ALA A 208 -14.17 -9.64 3.73
N ARG A 209 -15.05 -10.17 2.87
CA ARG A 209 -16.04 -11.17 3.26
C ARG A 209 -15.39 -12.45 3.75
N LEU A 210 -14.37 -12.94 3.05
CA LEU A 210 -13.66 -14.17 3.43
C LEU A 210 -12.94 -14.01 4.77
N MET A 211 -12.30 -12.87 5.01
CA MET A 211 -11.69 -12.55 6.31
C MET A 211 -12.71 -12.55 7.44
N LEU A 212 -13.87 -11.91 7.25
CA LEU A 212 -14.97 -11.92 8.23
C LEU A 212 -15.51 -13.33 8.48
N GLN A 213 -15.71 -14.10 7.42
CA GLN A 213 -16.23 -15.47 7.50
C GLN A 213 -15.27 -16.39 8.28
N ARG A 214 -13.96 -16.28 8.04
CA ARG A 214 -12.95 -17.07 8.73
C ARG A 214 -12.63 -16.54 10.12
N GLY A 215 -12.87 -15.25 10.36
CA GLY A 215 -12.51 -14.58 11.58
C GLY A 215 -11.01 -14.32 11.73
N GLU A 216 -10.25 -14.38 10.62
CA GLU A 216 -8.80 -14.22 10.58
C GLU A 216 -8.35 -13.50 9.30
N ILE A 217 -7.11 -12.95 9.34
CA ILE A 217 -6.46 -12.44 8.14
C ILE A 217 -6.07 -13.60 7.22
N LEU A 218 -6.06 -13.35 5.91
CA LEU A 218 -5.68 -14.35 4.89
C LEU A 218 -4.17 -14.49 4.81
N ARG A 219 -3.70 -15.72 4.58
CA ARG A 219 -2.29 -15.99 4.26
C ARG A 219 -1.96 -15.59 2.82
N PRO A 220 -0.68 -15.34 2.53
CA PRO A 220 -0.23 -15.24 1.15
C PRO A 220 -0.67 -16.47 0.35
N GLY A 221 -1.27 -16.24 -0.84
CA GLY A 221 -1.74 -17.30 -1.72
C GLY A 221 -3.10 -17.94 -1.38
N GLU A 222 -3.78 -17.49 -0.32
CA GLU A 222 -5.13 -18.01 0.03
C GLU A 222 -6.28 -17.31 -0.72
N PHE A 223 -5.95 -16.39 -1.61
CA PHE A 223 -6.97 -15.63 -2.34
C PHE A 223 -6.78 -15.73 -3.85
#